data_8308e28d91323ea188a2c007df1a3a8f
#
_entry.id   8308e28d91323ea188a2c007df1a3a8f
#
_cell.length_a   1.000
_cell.length_b   1.000
_cell.length_c   1.000
_cell.angle_alpha   90.00
_cell.angle_beta   90.00
_cell.angle_gamma   90.00
#
_symmetry.space_group_name_H-M   'P 1'
#
loop_
_entity.id
_entity.type
_entity.pdbx_description
1 polymer ?
#
loop_
_entity_poly.entity_id
_entity_poly.type
_entity_poly.pdbx_seq_one_letter_code
_entity_poly.pdbx_strand_id
1 'polypeptide(L)'
;MKFNTKTIHGGQIKEKAYGAVMPPIYQTSTYSQKSPGEHSGYEYSRTQNPTRHALERSIASLENAKYGLAFSSGLSAIDAIMKLFSPGDEIISTNDLYGGSYRLFEKVFKKFGLKFVFTDLRNLNEIENLISSKTKLIWVETPTNPMLTLVDLKQLGNIKGDIIKVVDNTFASPINQRPLEFNIDIVMHSATKYLNGHSDMIGGVAITN
;
A
#
# COMPACT_ATOMS: atom_id res chain seq x y z
N MET A 1 6.44 0.52 -21.54
CA MET A 1 6.54 1.97 -21.32
C MET A 1 7.70 2.22 -20.36
N LYS A 2 8.57 3.23 -20.62
CA LYS A 2 9.67 3.62 -19.70
C LYS A 2 9.08 4.27 -18.42
N PHE A 3 9.81 4.20 -17.31
CA PHE A 3 9.33 4.70 -16.02
C PHE A 3 8.86 6.16 -16.07
N ASN A 4 9.66 7.07 -16.62
CA ASN A 4 9.29 8.49 -16.75
C ASN A 4 8.00 8.71 -17.55
N THR A 5 7.71 7.87 -18.54
CA THR A 5 6.44 7.92 -19.27
C THR A 5 5.30 7.34 -18.44
N LYS A 6 5.57 6.32 -17.59
CA LYS A 6 4.59 5.78 -16.67
C LYS A 6 4.12 6.80 -15.62
N THR A 7 5.00 7.70 -15.16
CA THR A 7 4.61 8.73 -14.18
C THR A 7 3.50 9.65 -14.69
N ILE A 8 3.35 9.76 -16.01
CA ILE A 8 2.33 10.63 -16.64
C ILE A 8 1.17 9.78 -17.19
N HIS A 9 1.45 8.65 -17.83
CA HIS A 9 0.47 7.90 -18.62
C HIS A 9 0.21 6.47 -18.08
N GLY A 10 0.93 6.04 -17.04
CA GLY A 10 0.80 4.69 -16.50
C GLY A 10 -0.61 4.42 -15.97
N GLY A 11 -1.19 3.26 -16.33
CA GLY A 11 -2.51 2.85 -15.84
C GLY A 11 -3.71 3.66 -16.36
N GLN A 12 -3.47 4.72 -17.16
CA GLN A 12 -4.56 5.53 -17.71
C GLN A 12 -5.29 4.81 -18.85
N ILE A 13 -6.61 4.89 -18.86
CA ILE A 13 -7.48 4.42 -19.93
C ILE A 13 -7.96 5.65 -20.70
N LYS A 14 -7.88 5.56 -22.04
CA LYS A 14 -8.41 6.60 -22.93
C LYS A 14 -9.89 6.84 -22.62
N GLU A 15 -10.25 8.10 -22.37
CA GLU A 15 -11.64 8.50 -22.24
C GLU A 15 -12.36 8.29 -23.60
N LYS A 16 -13.55 7.66 -23.57
CA LYS A 16 -14.23 7.19 -24.79
C LYS A 16 -15.32 8.15 -25.30
N ALA A 17 -15.87 9.02 -24.44
CA ALA A 17 -16.99 9.87 -24.82
C ALA A 17 -16.54 11.02 -25.70
N TYR A 18 -15.46 11.70 -25.32
CA TYR A 18 -14.95 12.91 -26.00
C TYR A 18 -13.47 12.85 -26.34
N GLY A 19 -12.78 11.75 -26.00
CA GLY A 19 -11.36 11.56 -26.27
C GLY A 19 -10.44 12.41 -25.38
N ALA A 20 -10.87 12.76 -24.17
CA ALA A 20 -10.06 13.52 -23.23
C ALA A 20 -8.74 12.78 -22.95
N VAL A 21 -7.63 13.54 -22.96
CA VAL A 21 -6.28 12.99 -22.72
C VAL A 21 -6.11 12.64 -21.25
N MET A 22 -6.59 13.52 -20.34
CA MET A 22 -6.58 13.28 -18.89
C MET A 22 -7.89 12.61 -18.46
N PRO A 23 -7.83 11.69 -17.47
CA PRO A 23 -9.04 11.08 -16.93
C PRO A 23 -10.01 12.15 -16.38
N PRO A 24 -11.29 12.16 -16.79
CA PRO A 24 -12.29 13.06 -16.24
C PRO A 24 -12.51 12.84 -14.73
N ILE A 25 -12.93 13.90 -14.04
CA ILE A 25 -13.35 13.81 -12.64
C ILE A 25 -14.84 13.45 -12.59
N TYR A 26 -15.14 12.26 -12.08
CA TYR A 26 -16.51 11.77 -11.90
C TYR A 26 -16.98 12.10 -10.48
N GLN A 27 -17.56 13.27 -10.31
CA GLN A 27 -18.13 13.74 -9.03
C GLN A 27 -19.59 13.29 -8.92
N THR A 28 -19.79 12.01 -8.69
CA THR A 28 -21.11 11.40 -8.55
C THR A 28 -21.10 10.27 -7.53
N SER A 29 -22.24 10.01 -6.91
CA SER A 29 -22.43 8.85 -6.03
C SER A 29 -23.01 7.66 -6.78
N THR A 30 -23.95 7.88 -7.70
CA THR A 30 -24.77 6.83 -8.33
C THR A 30 -24.65 6.91 -9.85
N TYR A 31 -24.74 5.77 -10.50
CA TYR A 31 -24.73 5.64 -11.97
C TYR A 31 -26.05 5.07 -12.44
N SER A 32 -26.54 5.51 -13.61
CA SER A 32 -27.74 4.96 -14.21
C SER A 32 -27.53 3.52 -14.66
N GLN A 33 -28.55 2.71 -14.47
CA GLN A 33 -28.60 1.32 -14.92
C GLN A 33 -29.72 1.16 -15.96
N LYS A 34 -29.56 0.23 -16.88
CA LYS A 34 -30.62 -0.12 -17.86
C LYS A 34 -31.78 -0.85 -17.18
N SER A 35 -31.45 -1.75 -16.26
CA SER A 35 -32.36 -2.48 -15.38
C SER A 35 -31.62 -2.84 -14.08
N PRO A 36 -32.26 -3.32 -13.03
CA PRO A 36 -31.61 -3.73 -11.79
C PRO A 36 -30.45 -4.70 -12.05
N GLY A 37 -29.21 -4.29 -11.69
CA GLY A 37 -28.00 -5.08 -11.90
C GLY A 37 -27.35 -4.95 -13.29
N GLU A 38 -27.95 -4.28 -14.27
CA GLU A 38 -27.39 -4.03 -15.60
C GLU A 38 -26.75 -2.63 -15.67
N HIS A 39 -25.48 -2.52 -15.31
CA HIS A 39 -24.72 -1.26 -15.32
C HIS A 39 -23.58 -1.27 -16.34
N SER A 40 -23.09 -0.08 -16.73
CA SER A 40 -22.00 0.11 -17.69
C SER A 40 -20.59 -0.03 -17.09
N GLY A 41 -20.44 -0.79 -16.02
CA GLY A 41 -19.17 -1.02 -15.29
C GLY A 41 -19.08 -0.34 -13.93
N TYR A 42 -19.94 0.64 -13.67
CA TYR A 42 -20.04 1.35 -12.40
C TYR A 42 -21.50 1.47 -11.97
N GLU A 43 -21.78 1.30 -10.68
CA GLU A 43 -23.12 1.43 -10.11
C GLU A 43 -23.17 2.45 -8.96
N TYR A 44 -22.15 2.46 -8.11
CA TYR A 44 -22.08 3.33 -6.93
C TYR A 44 -20.65 3.66 -6.53
N SER A 45 -20.35 4.93 -6.27
CA SER A 45 -18.98 5.42 -6.06
C SER A 45 -18.33 4.93 -4.77
N ARG A 46 -19.09 4.48 -3.75
CA ARG A 46 -18.52 3.85 -2.56
C ARG A 46 -17.80 2.55 -2.92
N THR A 47 -18.39 1.76 -3.81
CA THR A 47 -17.79 0.51 -4.29
C THR A 47 -16.74 0.79 -5.34
N GLN A 48 -17.08 1.56 -6.39
CA GLN A 48 -16.21 1.83 -7.53
C GLN A 48 -16.47 3.21 -8.12
N ASN A 49 -15.39 3.94 -8.47
CA ASN A 49 -15.47 5.23 -9.13
C ASN A 49 -14.36 5.35 -10.18
N PRO A 50 -14.64 5.83 -11.42
CA PRO A 50 -13.63 5.92 -12.48
C PRO A 50 -12.42 6.78 -12.12
N THR A 51 -12.62 7.88 -11.38
CA THR A 51 -11.53 8.76 -10.93
C THR A 51 -10.61 8.04 -9.94
N ARG A 52 -11.19 7.35 -8.93
CA ARG A 52 -10.44 6.54 -7.99
C ARG A 52 -9.70 5.40 -8.68
N HIS A 53 -10.35 4.69 -9.60
CA HIS A 53 -9.72 3.64 -10.39
C HIS A 53 -8.56 4.16 -11.26
N ALA A 54 -8.65 5.38 -11.77
CA ALA A 54 -7.55 5.99 -12.53
C ALA A 54 -6.30 6.15 -11.65
N LEU A 55 -6.46 6.63 -10.39
CA LEU A 55 -5.38 6.71 -9.41
C LEU A 55 -4.83 5.33 -9.07
N GLU A 56 -5.69 4.39 -8.72
CA GLU A 56 -5.33 3.02 -8.32
C GLU A 56 -4.50 2.31 -9.40
N ARG A 57 -4.93 2.39 -10.67
CA ARG A 57 -4.19 1.83 -11.81
C ARG A 57 -2.87 2.55 -12.08
N SER A 58 -2.85 3.88 -11.93
CA SER A 58 -1.64 4.66 -12.13
C SER A 58 -0.55 4.25 -11.14
N ILE A 59 -0.88 4.16 -9.85
CA ILE A 59 0.08 3.78 -8.81
C ILE A 59 0.49 2.32 -8.93
N ALA A 60 -0.45 1.41 -9.21
CA ALA A 60 -0.11 0.01 -9.50
C ALA A 60 0.87 -0.11 -10.68
N SER A 61 0.67 0.69 -11.74
CA SER A 61 1.60 0.73 -12.87
C SER A 61 3.02 1.19 -12.49
N LEU A 62 3.14 2.14 -11.55
CA LEU A 62 4.44 2.63 -11.07
C LEU A 62 5.19 1.58 -10.25
N GLU A 63 4.50 0.78 -9.48
CA GLU A 63 5.05 -0.33 -8.69
C GLU A 63 5.20 -1.64 -9.50
N ASN A 64 4.89 -1.65 -10.80
CA ASN A 64 4.82 -2.84 -11.64
C ASN A 64 3.86 -3.93 -11.13
N ALA A 65 2.73 -3.52 -10.56
CA ALA A 65 1.73 -4.35 -9.93
C ALA A 65 0.43 -4.46 -10.73
N LYS A 66 -0.41 -5.43 -10.34
CA LYS A 66 -1.75 -5.62 -10.91
C LYS A 66 -2.80 -4.75 -10.23
N TYR A 67 -2.74 -4.63 -8.91
CA TYR A 67 -3.78 -4.03 -8.09
C TYR A 67 -3.24 -2.88 -7.25
N GLY A 68 -4.01 -1.81 -7.23
CA GLY A 68 -3.84 -0.69 -6.31
C GLY A 68 -5.17 -0.36 -5.65
N LEU A 69 -5.14 -0.01 -4.39
CA LEU A 69 -6.29 0.39 -3.59
C LEU A 69 -6.01 1.75 -2.97
N ALA A 70 -6.91 2.70 -3.17
CA ALA A 70 -6.78 4.04 -2.61
C ALA A 70 -7.56 4.19 -1.30
N PHE A 71 -6.97 4.90 -0.36
CA PHE A 71 -7.47 5.16 0.99
C PHE A 71 -7.41 6.66 1.31
N SER A 72 -8.17 7.10 2.29
CA SER A 72 -8.22 8.48 2.74
C SER A 72 -6.93 8.98 3.42
N SER A 73 -6.05 8.08 3.84
CA SER A 73 -4.73 8.40 4.42
C SER A 73 -3.82 7.18 4.41
N GLY A 74 -2.50 7.38 4.61
CA GLY A 74 -1.57 6.28 4.86
C GLY A 74 -1.99 5.43 6.06
N LEU A 75 -2.43 6.05 7.16
CA LEU A 75 -2.92 5.30 8.33
C LEU A 75 -4.16 4.46 8.03
N SER A 76 -5.08 4.90 7.18
CA SER A 76 -6.23 4.08 6.79
C SER A 76 -5.84 2.91 5.88
N ALA A 77 -4.78 3.05 5.08
CA ALA A 77 -4.20 1.92 4.34
C ALA A 77 -3.56 0.90 5.29
N ILE A 78 -2.80 1.36 6.29
CA ILE A 78 -2.22 0.50 7.33
C ILE A 78 -3.32 -0.22 8.12
N ASP A 79 -4.36 0.51 8.55
CA ASP A 79 -5.51 -0.05 9.27
C ASP A 79 -6.20 -1.17 8.47
N ALA A 80 -6.38 -0.97 7.17
CA ALA A 80 -6.96 -1.99 6.29
C ALA A 80 -6.06 -3.23 6.17
N ILE A 81 -4.74 -3.05 6.05
CA ILE A 81 -3.77 -4.16 6.01
C ILE A 81 -3.78 -4.93 7.34
N MET A 82 -3.78 -4.25 8.48
CA MET A 82 -3.81 -4.91 9.79
C MET A 82 -5.08 -5.73 10.02
N LYS A 83 -6.20 -5.39 9.40
CA LYS A 83 -7.46 -6.14 9.47
C LYS A 83 -7.46 -7.46 8.69
N LEU A 84 -6.40 -7.78 7.97
CA LEU A 84 -6.20 -9.10 7.37
C LEU A 84 -5.82 -10.17 8.41
N PHE A 85 -5.46 -9.75 9.62
CA PHE A 85 -4.94 -10.62 10.67
C PHE A 85 -5.94 -10.80 11.81
N SER A 86 -5.81 -11.92 12.52
CA SER A 86 -6.73 -12.35 13.58
C SER A 86 -6.10 -12.16 14.97
N PRO A 87 -6.92 -12.06 16.04
CA PRO A 87 -6.41 -12.05 17.42
C PRO A 87 -5.48 -13.27 17.69
N GLY A 88 -4.32 -12.98 18.24
CA GLY A 88 -3.27 -13.98 18.50
C GLY A 88 -2.16 -14.03 17.46
N ASP A 89 -2.39 -13.49 16.25
CA ASP A 89 -1.36 -13.35 15.24
C ASP A 89 -0.25 -12.40 15.70
N GLU A 90 0.97 -12.71 15.28
CA GLU A 90 2.17 -11.95 15.61
C GLU A 90 2.69 -11.21 14.38
N ILE A 91 3.03 -9.95 14.58
CA ILE A 91 3.60 -9.04 13.60
C ILE A 91 5.01 -8.64 14.03
N ILE A 92 6.01 -8.96 13.23
CA ILE A 92 7.37 -8.44 13.40
C ILE A 92 7.46 -7.12 12.63
N SER A 93 7.94 -6.07 13.29
CA SER A 93 8.02 -4.72 12.69
C SER A 93 9.38 -4.09 12.93
N THR A 94 9.81 -3.23 12.01
CA THR A 94 10.91 -2.30 12.27
C THR A 94 10.64 -1.53 13.56
N ASN A 95 11.67 -1.31 14.38
CA ASN A 95 11.58 -0.56 15.62
C ASN A 95 11.67 0.96 15.40
N ASP A 96 12.33 1.38 14.34
CA ASP A 96 12.34 2.76 13.84
C ASP A 96 11.29 2.85 12.72
N LEU A 97 10.16 3.47 13.01
CA LEU A 97 9.04 3.61 12.07
C LEU A 97 8.21 4.85 12.40
N TYR A 98 7.39 5.27 11.46
CA TYR A 98 6.51 6.41 11.62
C TYR A 98 5.69 6.31 12.92
N GLY A 99 5.75 7.35 13.76
CA GLY A 99 5.08 7.36 15.06
C GLY A 99 3.56 7.15 15.00
N GLY A 100 2.92 7.43 13.86
CA GLY A 100 1.51 7.11 13.62
C GLY A 100 1.27 5.60 13.50
N SER A 101 2.13 4.89 12.77
CA SER A 101 2.10 3.43 12.64
C SER A 101 2.31 2.76 14.00
N TYR A 102 3.33 3.19 14.76
CA TYR A 102 3.58 2.71 16.11
C TYR A 102 2.36 2.89 17.03
N ARG A 103 1.73 4.09 17.02
CA ARG A 103 0.54 4.34 17.84
C ARG A 103 -0.63 3.46 17.41
N LEU A 104 -0.83 3.25 16.11
CA LEU A 104 -1.88 2.39 15.59
C LEU A 104 -1.67 0.94 16.05
N PHE A 105 -0.45 0.43 15.98
CA PHE A 105 -0.09 -0.92 16.41
C PHE A 105 -0.27 -1.10 17.92
N GLU A 106 0.40 -0.30 18.74
CA GLU A 106 0.43 -0.44 20.18
C GLU A 106 -0.86 0.00 20.90
N LYS A 107 -1.56 1.03 20.39
CA LYS A 107 -2.70 1.60 21.09
C LYS A 107 -4.04 1.13 20.55
N VAL A 108 -4.08 0.61 19.33
CA VAL A 108 -5.31 0.13 18.71
C VAL A 108 -5.25 -1.38 18.51
N PHE A 109 -4.43 -1.88 17.61
CA PHE A 109 -4.46 -3.30 17.22
C PHE A 109 -4.03 -4.27 18.31
N LYS A 110 -3.15 -3.86 19.20
CA LYS A 110 -2.82 -4.66 20.40
C LYS A 110 -4.04 -4.90 21.29
N LYS A 111 -4.98 -3.95 21.36
CA LYS A 111 -6.26 -4.13 22.09
C LYS A 111 -7.20 -5.13 21.41
N PHE A 112 -7.06 -5.30 20.10
CA PHE A 112 -7.78 -6.31 19.32
C PHE A 112 -7.05 -7.66 19.26
N GLY A 113 -6.01 -7.85 20.08
CA GLY A 113 -5.36 -9.14 20.27
C GLY A 113 -4.19 -9.43 19.33
N LEU A 114 -3.80 -8.52 18.44
CA LEU A 114 -2.57 -8.67 17.67
C LEU A 114 -1.35 -8.48 18.57
N LYS A 115 -0.26 -9.20 18.29
CA LYS A 115 1.00 -9.10 19.01
C LYS A 115 2.05 -8.46 18.11
N PHE A 116 2.81 -7.51 18.66
CA PHE A 116 3.84 -6.79 17.92
C PHE A 116 5.21 -7.03 18.55
N VAL A 117 6.18 -7.40 17.72
CA VAL A 117 7.59 -7.53 18.03
C VAL A 117 8.34 -6.47 17.25
N PHE A 118 8.82 -5.44 17.91
CA PHE A 118 9.60 -4.37 17.29
C PHE A 118 11.08 -4.71 17.39
N THR A 119 11.79 -4.73 16.27
CA THR A 119 13.20 -5.11 16.23
C THR A 119 13.95 -4.36 15.12
N ASP A 120 15.27 -4.36 15.23
CA ASP A 120 16.13 -3.81 14.19
C ASP A 120 16.21 -4.78 12.99
N LEU A 121 15.58 -4.41 11.89
CA LEU A 121 15.52 -5.24 10.69
C LEU A 121 16.71 -5.04 9.74
N ARG A 122 17.77 -4.33 10.14
CA ARG A 122 19.01 -4.24 9.35
C ARG A 122 19.74 -5.58 9.28
N ASN A 123 19.63 -6.40 10.33
CA ASN A 123 20.18 -7.76 10.37
C ASN A 123 19.07 -8.79 10.25
N LEU A 124 18.69 -9.14 9.03
CA LEU A 124 17.60 -10.07 8.77
C LEU A 124 17.91 -11.52 9.19
N ASN A 125 19.18 -11.88 9.41
CA ASN A 125 19.53 -13.21 9.94
C ASN A 125 19.02 -13.43 11.37
N GLU A 126 18.84 -12.38 12.14
CA GLU A 126 18.30 -12.46 13.51
C GLU A 126 16.77 -12.64 13.51
N ILE A 127 16.09 -12.26 12.44
CA ILE A 127 14.63 -12.35 12.34
C ILE A 127 14.17 -13.79 12.34
N GLU A 128 14.91 -14.71 11.72
CA GLU A 128 14.55 -16.13 11.67
C GLU A 128 14.37 -16.71 13.07
N ASN A 129 15.12 -16.22 14.05
CA ASN A 129 14.99 -16.62 15.46
C ASN A 129 13.75 -16.05 16.15
N LEU A 130 13.16 -14.97 15.60
CA LEU A 130 11.94 -14.35 16.12
C LEU A 130 10.67 -14.94 15.50
N ILE A 131 10.79 -15.61 14.35
CA ILE A 131 9.65 -16.21 13.67
C ILE A 131 9.12 -17.37 14.47
N SER A 132 7.83 -17.35 14.77
CA SER A 132 7.07 -18.41 15.39
C SER A 132 5.94 -18.91 14.47
N SER A 133 5.24 -19.96 14.86
CA SER A 133 4.04 -20.43 14.13
C SER A 133 2.90 -19.39 14.11
N LYS A 134 2.98 -18.40 14.99
CA LYS A 134 2.00 -17.29 15.09
C LYS A 134 2.40 -16.06 14.27
N THR A 135 3.63 -15.99 13.79
CA THR A 135 4.09 -14.88 12.96
C THR A 135 3.40 -14.93 11.60
N LYS A 136 2.60 -13.91 11.29
CA LYS A 136 1.82 -13.79 10.06
C LYS A 136 2.19 -12.61 9.20
N LEU A 137 2.90 -11.62 9.76
CA LEU A 137 3.31 -10.42 9.05
C LEU A 137 4.72 -10.00 9.47
N ILE A 138 5.51 -9.61 8.47
CA ILE A 138 6.69 -8.77 8.67
C ILE A 138 6.39 -7.41 8.04
N TRP A 139 6.33 -6.39 8.88
CA TRP A 139 6.12 -4.98 8.50
C TRP A 139 7.44 -4.25 8.47
N VAL A 140 7.81 -3.72 7.32
CA VAL A 140 9.05 -2.97 7.13
C VAL A 140 8.75 -1.57 6.65
N GLU A 141 9.30 -0.56 7.29
CA GLU A 141 9.41 0.79 6.75
C GLU A 141 10.87 1.00 6.30
N THR A 142 11.09 1.34 5.04
CA THR A 142 12.46 1.55 4.52
C THR A 142 12.46 2.46 3.30
N PRO A 143 13.18 3.61 3.33
CA PRO A 143 13.85 4.21 4.50
C PRO A 143 12.90 4.54 5.63
N THR A 144 13.34 4.41 6.87
CA THR A 144 12.51 4.67 8.05
C THR A 144 12.31 6.17 8.33
N ASN A 145 11.28 6.51 9.08
CA ASN A 145 11.06 7.84 9.62
C ASN A 145 11.18 7.81 11.17
N PRO A 146 12.14 8.50 11.81
CA PRO A 146 12.94 9.60 11.23
C PRO A 146 14.39 9.25 10.86
N MET A 147 14.91 8.06 11.19
CA MET A 147 16.36 7.78 11.14
C MET A 147 16.87 7.42 9.74
N LEU A 148 15.99 7.24 8.74
CA LEU A 148 16.33 6.84 7.38
C LEU A 148 17.09 5.51 7.29
N THR A 149 16.80 4.60 8.23
CA THR A 149 17.39 3.26 8.27
C THR A 149 16.95 2.46 7.04
N LEU A 150 17.87 1.71 6.47
CA LEU A 150 17.62 0.89 5.30
C LEU A 150 17.55 -0.60 5.66
N VAL A 151 16.61 -1.30 5.04
CA VAL A 151 16.46 -2.76 5.13
C VAL A 151 16.68 -3.37 3.75
N ASP A 152 17.43 -4.46 3.67
CA ASP A 152 17.67 -5.19 2.42
C ASP A 152 16.42 -5.95 1.98
N LEU A 153 15.71 -5.44 0.97
CA LEU A 153 14.48 -6.04 0.46
C LEU A 153 14.70 -7.41 -0.18
N LYS A 154 15.88 -7.65 -0.76
CA LYS A 154 16.19 -8.96 -1.35
C LYS A 154 16.32 -10.03 -0.27
N GLN A 155 16.98 -9.72 0.84
CA GLN A 155 17.04 -10.63 1.98
C GLN A 155 15.66 -10.82 2.61
N LEU A 156 14.89 -9.74 2.81
CA LEU A 156 13.53 -9.80 3.32
C LEU A 156 12.65 -10.71 2.45
N GLY A 157 12.69 -10.58 1.13
CA GLY A 157 11.92 -11.40 0.20
C GLY A 157 12.27 -12.88 0.23
N ASN A 158 13.49 -13.23 0.68
CA ASN A 158 13.96 -14.62 0.79
C ASN A 158 13.50 -15.33 2.08
N ILE A 159 12.98 -14.60 3.07
CA ILE A 159 12.44 -15.21 4.30
C ILE A 159 11.33 -16.19 3.92
N LYS A 160 11.45 -17.44 4.40
CA LYS A 160 10.51 -18.53 4.12
C LYS A 160 9.36 -18.54 5.12
N GLY A 161 8.26 -19.16 4.73
CA GLY A 161 7.08 -19.36 5.58
C GLY A 161 5.82 -18.79 4.97
N ASP A 162 4.69 -19.07 5.59
CA ASP A 162 3.38 -18.47 5.30
C ASP A 162 3.25 -17.13 6.04
N ILE A 163 4.08 -16.17 5.63
CA ILE A 163 4.23 -14.86 6.27
C ILE A 163 4.10 -13.78 5.21
N ILE A 164 3.13 -12.91 5.37
CA ILE A 164 2.95 -11.75 4.50
C ILE A 164 4.05 -10.72 4.79
N LYS A 165 4.66 -10.19 3.75
CA LYS A 165 5.68 -9.14 3.83
C LYS A 165 5.10 -7.85 3.30
N VAL A 166 5.09 -6.83 4.15
CA VAL A 166 4.60 -5.50 3.80
C VAL A 166 5.73 -4.49 3.91
N VAL A 167 5.87 -3.66 2.90
CA VAL A 167 6.82 -2.54 2.91
C VAL A 167 6.08 -1.22 2.83
N ASP A 168 6.27 -0.38 3.83
CA ASP A 168 5.96 1.04 3.72
C ASP A 168 7.06 1.71 2.90
N ASN A 169 6.73 2.01 1.64
CA ASN A 169 7.64 2.56 0.64
C ASN A 169 7.49 4.08 0.48
N THR A 170 6.89 4.74 1.48
CA THR A 170 6.53 6.17 1.43
C THR A 170 7.73 7.05 1.11
N PHE A 171 8.89 6.82 1.76
CA PHE A 171 10.04 7.70 1.60
C PHE A 171 10.88 7.39 0.35
N ALA A 172 10.98 6.13 -0.06
CA ALA A 172 11.69 5.80 -1.31
C ALA A 172 10.88 6.18 -2.54
N SER A 173 9.58 5.98 -2.52
CA SER A 173 8.68 6.07 -3.67
C SER A 173 9.04 5.07 -4.80
N PRO A 174 8.17 4.84 -5.80
CA PRO A 174 8.44 3.87 -6.87
C PRO A 174 9.63 4.23 -7.77
N ILE A 175 10.13 5.47 -7.71
CA ILE A 175 11.30 5.86 -8.50
C ILE A 175 12.60 5.27 -7.95
N ASN A 176 12.73 5.22 -6.63
CA ASN A 176 13.94 4.74 -5.98
C ASN A 176 13.85 3.25 -5.62
N GLN A 177 12.65 2.74 -5.34
CA GLN A 177 12.46 1.38 -4.85
C GLN A 177 11.09 0.84 -5.27
N ARG A 178 11.03 -0.40 -5.75
CA ARG A 178 9.80 -1.14 -6.06
C ARG A 178 9.83 -2.49 -5.34
N PRO A 179 9.29 -2.55 -4.12
CA PRO A 179 9.42 -3.72 -3.25
C PRO A 179 8.85 -5.02 -3.83
N LEU A 180 7.77 -4.95 -4.63
CA LEU A 180 7.18 -6.14 -5.26
C LEU A 180 8.15 -6.89 -6.20
N GLU A 181 9.20 -6.22 -6.71
CA GLU A 181 10.26 -6.86 -7.52
C GLU A 181 11.16 -7.78 -6.66
N PHE A 182 11.03 -7.74 -5.33
CA PHE A 182 11.82 -8.50 -4.36
C PHE A 182 10.99 -9.51 -3.56
N ASN A 183 9.90 -10.04 -4.11
CA ASN A 183 8.99 -10.99 -3.43
C ASN A 183 8.36 -10.43 -2.15
N ILE A 184 8.03 -9.16 -2.15
CA ILE A 184 7.19 -8.52 -1.15
C ILE A 184 5.73 -8.65 -1.59
N ASP A 185 4.82 -8.87 -0.66
CA ASP A 185 3.43 -9.17 -0.96
C ASP A 185 2.58 -7.91 -1.11
N ILE A 186 2.84 -6.90 -0.25
CA ILE A 186 2.09 -5.65 -0.24
C ILE A 186 3.06 -4.47 -0.11
N VAL A 187 2.85 -3.46 -0.93
CA VAL A 187 3.51 -2.16 -0.79
C VAL A 187 2.49 -1.14 -0.33
N MET A 188 2.82 -0.37 0.69
CA MET A 188 2.00 0.74 1.19
C MET A 188 2.72 2.07 0.95
N HIS A 189 1.95 3.11 0.65
CA HIS A 189 2.42 4.48 0.66
C HIS A 189 1.44 5.41 1.37
N SER A 190 1.96 6.32 2.17
CA SER A 190 1.27 7.57 2.43
C SER A 190 1.41 8.45 1.18
N ALA A 191 0.37 8.47 0.33
CA ALA A 191 0.37 9.28 -0.88
C ALA A 191 0.48 10.79 -0.59
N THR A 192 0.21 11.20 0.63
CA THR A 192 0.40 12.55 1.19
C THR A 192 1.80 13.12 0.95
N LYS A 193 2.82 12.24 0.84
CA LYS A 193 4.24 12.63 0.80
C LYS A 193 4.70 12.78 -0.66
N TYR A 194 5.70 12.03 -1.08
CA TYR A 194 6.36 12.20 -2.37
C TYR A 194 5.49 11.84 -3.58
N LEU A 195 4.51 10.93 -3.43
CA LEU A 195 3.58 10.62 -4.53
C LEU A 195 2.72 11.83 -4.91
N ASN A 196 2.20 12.55 -3.95
CA ASN A 196 1.51 13.82 -4.21
C ASN A 196 2.48 14.97 -4.51
N GLY A 197 3.53 15.13 -3.68
CA GLY A 197 4.63 16.03 -3.89
C GLY A 197 4.35 17.52 -3.66
N HIS A 198 3.13 17.89 -3.23
CA HIS A 198 2.68 19.31 -3.17
C HIS A 198 2.23 19.78 -1.79
N SER A 199 2.25 18.93 -0.77
CA SER A 199 1.81 19.25 0.61
C SER A 199 0.37 19.81 0.72
N ASP A 200 -0.51 19.42 -0.20
CA ASP A 200 -1.86 19.98 -0.36
C ASP A 200 -2.98 18.91 -0.27
N MET A 201 -2.64 17.64 -0.06
CA MET A 201 -3.62 16.57 0.13
C MET A 201 -3.16 15.50 1.12
N ILE A 202 -4.12 14.75 1.60
CA ILE A 202 -3.89 13.53 2.39
C ILE A 202 -4.45 12.34 1.61
N GLY A 203 -3.67 11.26 1.54
CA GLY A 203 -4.08 10.02 0.89
C GLY A 203 -3.20 8.85 1.29
N GLY A 204 -3.68 7.65 1.05
CA GLY A 204 -2.93 6.41 1.20
C GLY A 204 -3.21 5.44 0.07
N VAL A 205 -2.28 4.53 -0.18
CA VAL A 205 -2.46 3.46 -1.16
C VAL A 205 -1.84 2.16 -0.66
N ALA A 206 -2.46 1.04 -1.01
CA ALA A 206 -1.89 -0.29 -0.87
C ALA A 206 -1.86 -0.94 -2.25
N ILE A 207 -0.76 -1.62 -2.56
CA ILE A 207 -0.48 -2.18 -3.90
C ILE A 207 -0.04 -3.62 -3.73
N THR A 208 -0.54 -4.51 -4.62
CA THR A 208 -0.25 -5.96 -4.59
C THR A 208 -0.40 -6.58 -5.98
N ASN A 209 0.01 -7.85 -6.12
CA ASN A 209 -0.12 -8.66 -7.34
C ASN A 209 -1.25 -9.70 -7.27
#